data_bbc3d2add28eca42e8b8d252e3c1e746
#
_entry.id   bbc3d2add28eca42e8b8d252e3c1e746
#
_cell.length_a   1.000
_cell.length_b   1.000
_cell.length_c   1.000
_cell.angle_alpha   90.00
_cell.angle_beta   90.00
_cell.angle_gamma   90.00
#
_symmetry.space_group_name_H-M   'P 1'
#
loop_
_entity.id
_entity.type
_entity.pdbx_description
1 polymer ?
#
loop_
_entity_poly.entity_id
_entity_poly.type
_entity_poly.pdbx_seq_one_letter_code
_entity_poly.pdbx_strand_id
1 'polypeptide(L)'
;MKYPEFLPENGTIGFVAPSFGCSIEPYHTAFLNAQKKFTGLGHRLELGPNCYASEGIGISSTPEACGAELTEYYCSDKNDILISCGGGELMCEILDKVDFDRIRVTKPKWYMGFSDNTNMTFLLATLCDTASIYGPCAAAFGMEPWHESLWDAYHLLRGEKSSIEGYALWEKEGKKDEEHPLEPYNVTEEKKLMVCLPEKQKNNVQYKPLVQPAEELQEEITMQGRLLGGCMDCLVNLLGTEFDKVQEFTEKYQDDGIIWFLESCDLNVMSIRRAVWQMKHAGWFSHVKGFLIGRPAVFGQEMMGLDQYHAVTDLLAGYQVPVIMDADIGHIPPMMPLVCGSYADISVSGNAVSYTHLRAHETKA
;
A
#
# COMPACT_ATOMS: atom_id res chain seq x y z
N MET A 1 -9.98 -14.14 7.37
CA MET A 1 -9.82 -13.17 6.27
C MET A 1 -10.69 -13.57 5.11
N LYS A 2 -11.51 -12.67 4.62
CA LYS A 2 -12.30 -12.86 3.39
C LYS A 2 -11.47 -12.39 2.19
N TYR A 3 -11.47 -13.19 1.12
CA TYR A 3 -10.82 -12.82 -0.14
C TYR A 3 -11.91 -12.56 -1.18
N PRO A 4 -11.91 -11.37 -1.80
CA PRO A 4 -12.84 -11.04 -2.88
C PRO A 4 -12.66 -11.96 -4.10
N GLU A 5 -13.71 -12.05 -4.92
CA GLU A 5 -13.61 -12.65 -6.25
C GLU A 5 -12.79 -11.74 -7.19
N PHE A 6 -12.07 -12.35 -8.11
CA PHE A 6 -11.29 -11.61 -9.10
C PHE A 6 -12.16 -10.93 -10.13
N LEU A 7 -11.63 -9.88 -10.76
CA LEU A 7 -12.26 -9.21 -11.89
C LEU A 7 -12.46 -10.21 -13.05
N PRO A 8 -13.71 -10.53 -13.41
CA PRO A 8 -13.97 -11.47 -14.50
C PRO A 8 -13.62 -10.85 -15.87
N GLU A 9 -13.50 -11.70 -16.88
CA GLU A 9 -13.45 -11.24 -18.26
C GLU A 9 -14.71 -10.42 -18.57
N ASN A 10 -14.55 -9.25 -19.19
CA ASN A 10 -15.64 -8.27 -19.44
C ASN A 10 -16.36 -7.80 -18.17
N GLY A 11 -15.75 -7.95 -17.00
CA GLY A 11 -16.27 -7.45 -15.71
C GLY A 11 -16.35 -5.94 -15.67
N THR A 12 -17.05 -5.43 -14.65
CA THR A 12 -17.24 -4.00 -14.44
C THR A 12 -16.27 -3.46 -13.38
N ILE A 13 -15.48 -2.48 -13.74
CA ILE A 13 -14.61 -1.74 -12.83
C ILE A 13 -15.38 -0.52 -12.33
N GLY A 14 -15.58 -0.44 -11.03
CA GLY A 14 -16.07 0.76 -10.36
C GLY A 14 -14.92 1.71 -9.99
N PHE A 15 -15.13 3.00 -10.21
CA PHE A 15 -14.22 4.05 -9.77
C PHE A 15 -14.90 4.91 -8.74
N VAL A 16 -14.17 5.25 -7.69
CA VAL A 16 -14.64 6.10 -6.59
C VAL A 16 -13.54 7.12 -6.24
N ALA A 17 -13.94 8.25 -5.68
CA ALA A 17 -13.01 9.28 -5.25
C ALA A 17 -13.23 9.66 -3.78
N PRO A 18 -12.95 8.75 -2.83
CA PRO A 18 -13.09 9.04 -1.40
C PRO A 18 -12.03 10.03 -0.90
N SER A 19 -10.92 10.16 -1.62
CA SER A 19 -9.89 11.16 -1.49
C SER A 19 -9.94 12.12 -2.69
N PHE A 20 -8.84 12.50 -3.35
CA PHE A 20 -8.94 13.40 -4.50
C PHE A 20 -9.68 12.78 -5.69
N GLY A 21 -10.49 13.61 -6.38
CA GLY A 21 -11.00 13.34 -7.71
C GLY A 21 -10.00 13.77 -8.79
N CYS A 22 -10.21 13.27 -10.02
CA CYS A 22 -9.36 13.58 -11.16
C CYS A 22 -9.89 14.81 -11.91
N SER A 23 -10.02 15.96 -11.23
CA SER A 23 -10.57 17.21 -11.78
C SER A 23 -9.53 18.11 -12.46
N ILE A 24 -8.26 17.97 -12.07
CA ILE A 24 -7.15 18.82 -12.54
C ILE A 24 -6.10 18.00 -13.30
N GLU A 25 -5.34 18.69 -14.17
CA GLU A 25 -4.19 18.07 -14.84
C GLU A 25 -3.02 17.82 -13.83
N PRO A 26 -2.23 16.81 -14.05
CA PRO A 26 -2.24 15.81 -15.12
C PRO A 26 -3.26 14.67 -14.91
N TYR A 27 -3.93 14.63 -13.78
CA TYR A 27 -4.79 13.52 -13.35
C TYR A 27 -6.06 13.37 -14.21
N HIS A 28 -6.63 14.51 -14.68
CA HIS A 28 -7.83 14.51 -15.51
C HIS A 28 -7.59 13.73 -16.83
N THR A 29 -6.59 14.15 -17.60
CA THR A 29 -6.25 13.49 -18.87
C THR A 29 -5.78 12.06 -18.65
N ALA A 30 -4.98 11.80 -17.60
CA ALA A 30 -4.53 10.45 -17.27
C ALA A 30 -5.70 9.53 -16.93
N PHE A 31 -6.68 9.98 -16.14
CA PHE A 31 -7.85 9.17 -15.81
C PHE A 31 -8.76 8.91 -17.01
N LEU A 32 -8.93 9.88 -17.91
CA LEU A 32 -9.64 9.66 -19.18
C LEU A 32 -8.95 8.59 -20.04
N ASN A 33 -7.61 8.60 -20.09
CA ASN A 33 -6.87 7.58 -20.83
C ASN A 33 -6.95 6.21 -20.17
N ALA A 34 -6.91 6.14 -18.83
CA ALA A 34 -7.11 4.90 -18.08
C ALA A 34 -8.47 4.24 -18.42
N GLN A 35 -9.55 5.04 -18.47
CA GLN A 35 -10.87 4.56 -18.85
C GLN A 35 -10.88 3.98 -20.27
N LYS A 36 -10.22 4.64 -21.24
CA LYS A 36 -10.09 4.12 -22.61
C LYS A 36 -9.34 2.79 -22.63
N LYS A 37 -8.26 2.67 -21.87
CA LYS A 37 -7.46 1.44 -21.76
C LYS A 37 -8.27 0.29 -21.17
N PHE A 38 -8.94 0.48 -20.04
CA PHE A 38 -9.77 -0.56 -19.45
C PHE A 38 -10.94 -0.97 -20.35
N THR A 39 -11.56 -0.01 -21.05
CA THR A 39 -12.59 -0.31 -22.07
C THR A 39 -12.00 -1.09 -23.22
N GLY A 40 -10.79 -0.73 -23.68
CA GLY A 40 -10.06 -1.46 -24.72
C GLY A 40 -9.68 -2.89 -24.32
N LEU A 41 -9.51 -3.16 -23.02
CA LEU A 41 -9.30 -4.50 -22.45
C LEU A 41 -10.63 -5.28 -22.25
N GLY A 42 -11.78 -4.70 -22.66
CA GLY A 42 -13.08 -5.35 -22.63
C GLY A 42 -13.91 -5.08 -21.36
N HIS A 43 -13.44 -4.26 -20.43
CA HIS A 43 -14.16 -3.98 -19.20
C HIS A 43 -15.22 -2.91 -19.37
N ARG A 44 -16.32 -3.07 -18.62
CA ARG A 44 -17.30 -2.02 -18.40
C ARG A 44 -16.84 -1.14 -17.24
N LEU A 45 -17.26 0.12 -17.26
CA LEU A 45 -16.87 1.10 -16.25
C LEU A 45 -18.11 1.66 -15.54
N GLU A 46 -18.04 1.80 -14.23
CA GLU A 46 -19.02 2.50 -13.41
C GLU A 46 -18.27 3.60 -12.65
N LEU A 47 -18.61 4.87 -12.96
CA LEU A 47 -17.96 6.02 -12.33
C LEU A 47 -18.83 6.55 -11.19
N GLY A 48 -18.21 6.70 -10.03
CA GLY A 48 -18.81 7.41 -8.90
C GLY A 48 -18.99 8.90 -9.19
N PRO A 49 -19.95 9.55 -8.54
CA PRO A 49 -20.27 10.95 -8.78
C PRO A 49 -19.11 11.91 -8.47
N ASN A 50 -18.19 11.52 -7.58
CA ASN A 50 -17.09 12.36 -7.14
C ASN A 50 -15.81 12.18 -7.96
N CYS A 51 -15.77 11.29 -8.96
CA CYS A 51 -14.55 10.98 -9.73
C CYS A 51 -13.87 12.21 -10.35
N TYR A 52 -14.63 13.25 -10.66
CA TYR A 52 -14.14 14.53 -11.21
C TYR A 52 -14.46 15.73 -10.30
N ALA A 53 -14.85 15.49 -9.04
CA ALA A 53 -15.15 16.55 -8.09
C ALA A 53 -13.86 17.10 -7.45
N SER A 54 -13.92 18.38 -7.02
CA SER A 54 -12.81 19.10 -6.36
C SER A 54 -13.31 20.18 -5.39
N GLU A 55 -14.51 20.04 -4.87
CA GLU A 55 -15.10 21.01 -3.93
C GLU A 55 -14.63 20.81 -2.49
N GLY A 56 -14.10 19.63 -2.16
CA GLY A 56 -13.63 19.29 -0.81
C GLY A 56 -12.25 19.85 -0.49
N ILE A 57 -11.95 19.96 0.80
CA ILE A 57 -10.61 20.30 1.27
C ILE A 57 -9.84 18.99 1.45
N GLY A 58 -8.81 18.75 0.65
CA GLY A 58 -7.99 17.55 0.73
C GLY A 58 -8.71 16.24 0.32
N ILE A 59 -9.97 16.32 -0.09
CA ILE A 59 -10.81 15.23 -0.61
C ILE A 59 -11.65 15.75 -1.78
N SER A 60 -12.30 14.85 -2.54
CA SER A 60 -13.02 15.20 -3.77
C SER A 60 -14.25 16.07 -3.54
N SER A 61 -15.01 15.78 -2.47
CA SER A 61 -16.26 16.47 -2.15
C SER A 61 -16.39 16.63 -0.62
N THR A 62 -17.61 16.77 -0.10
CA THR A 62 -17.80 16.80 1.36
C THR A 62 -17.54 15.42 1.97
N PRO A 63 -17.18 15.33 3.27
CA PRO A 63 -17.00 14.04 3.94
C PRO A 63 -18.22 13.13 3.81
N GLU A 64 -19.45 13.69 3.90
CA GLU A 64 -20.70 12.96 3.74
C GLU A 64 -20.84 12.37 2.32
N ALA A 65 -20.54 13.16 1.28
CA ALA A 65 -20.63 12.71 -0.11
C ALA A 65 -19.60 11.64 -0.44
N CYS A 66 -18.35 11.81 0.03
CA CYS A 66 -17.27 10.85 -0.16
C CYS A 66 -17.55 9.53 0.58
N GLY A 67 -17.99 9.58 1.85
CA GLY A 67 -18.33 8.40 2.63
C GLY A 67 -19.53 7.64 2.07
N ALA A 68 -20.56 8.37 1.60
CA ALA A 68 -21.73 7.79 0.94
C ALA A 68 -21.35 7.11 -0.38
N GLU A 69 -20.57 7.77 -1.26
CA GLU A 69 -20.07 7.17 -2.50
C GLU A 69 -19.32 5.87 -2.22
N LEU A 70 -18.36 5.90 -1.31
CA LEU A 70 -17.52 4.74 -0.99
C LEU A 70 -18.40 3.57 -0.48
N THR A 71 -19.33 3.83 0.43
CA THR A 71 -20.23 2.82 0.97
C THR A 71 -21.13 2.23 -0.12
N GLU A 72 -21.82 3.08 -0.90
CA GLU A 72 -22.76 2.64 -1.92
C GLU A 72 -22.07 1.85 -3.03
N TYR A 73 -20.91 2.32 -3.52
CA TYR A 73 -20.20 1.65 -4.59
C TYR A 73 -19.55 0.34 -4.12
N TYR A 74 -19.05 0.29 -2.88
CA TYR A 74 -18.52 -0.95 -2.32
C TYR A 74 -19.63 -2.01 -2.17
N CYS A 75 -20.81 -1.61 -1.76
CA CYS A 75 -21.95 -2.51 -1.54
C CYS A 75 -22.80 -2.76 -2.80
N SER A 76 -22.49 -2.12 -3.94
CA SER A 76 -23.24 -2.25 -5.19
C SER A 76 -22.96 -3.58 -5.89
N ASP A 77 -23.98 -4.17 -6.52
CA ASP A 77 -23.84 -5.33 -7.41
C ASP A 77 -23.53 -4.95 -8.86
N LYS A 78 -23.39 -3.65 -9.17
CA LYS A 78 -23.18 -3.16 -10.55
C LYS A 78 -21.71 -3.19 -10.97
N ASN A 79 -20.79 -3.29 -10.02
CA ASN A 79 -19.38 -3.39 -10.26
C ASN A 79 -18.77 -4.60 -9.55
N ASP A 80 -17.72 -5.16 -10.12
CA ASP A 80 -17.05 -6.36 -9.61
C ASP A 80 -15.89 -6.01 -8.68
N ILE A 81 -15.21 -4.90 -8.95
CA ILE A 81 -14.08 -4.36 -8.16
C ILE A 81 -14.20 -2.83 -8.07
N LEU A 82 -13.49 -2.24 -7.11
CA LEU A 82 -13.31 -0.79 -7.00
C LEU A 82 -11.84 -0.39 -7.11
N ILE A 83 -11.59 0.70 -7.84
CA ILE A 83 -10.29 1.38 -7.86
C ILE A 83 -10.53 2.85 -7.48
N SER A 84 -9.75 3.36 -6.53
CA SER A 84 -9.75 4.79 -6.20
C SER A 84 -9.19 5.63 -7.34
N CYS A 85 -9.82 6.76 -7.64
CA CYS A 85 -9.36 7.68 -8.68
C CYS A 85 -7.95 8.21 -8.42
N GLY A 86 -7.69 8.69 -7.20
CA GLY A 86 -6.42 9.27 -6.76
C GLY A 86 -6.13 9.04 -5.28
N GLY A 87 -4.96 9.50 -4.84
CA GLY A 87 -4.67 9.75 -3.45
C GLY A 87 -5.27 11.08 -2.99
N GLY A 88 -4.77 11.67 -1.92
CA GLY A 88 -5.18 12.95 -1.36
C GLY A 88 -4.61 13.13 0.03
N GLU A 89 -5.30 13.91 0.89
CA GLU A 89 -4.73 14.36 2.15
C GLU A 89 -5.60 14.04 3.38
N LEU A 90 -6.93 14.11 3.23
CA LEU A 90 -7.83 14.14 4.37
C LEU A 90 -8.94 13.07 4.30
N MET A 91 -8.66 11.93 3.69
CA MET A 91 -9.62 10.81 3.69
C MET A 91 -9.96 10.32 5.11
N CYS A 92 -9.12 10.59 6.09
CA CYS A 92 -9.45 10.30 7.49
C CYS A 92 -10.74 11.00 7.96
N GLU A 93 -11.10 12.17 7.39
CA GLU A 93 -12.31 12.90 7.76
C GLU A 93 -13.61 12.28 7.24
N ILE A 94 -13.53 11.31 6.30
CA ILE A 94 -14.73 10.61 5.82
C ILE A 94 -15.07 9.36 6.62
N LEU A 95 -14.16 8.87 7.49
CA LEU A 95 -14.27 7.54 8.08
C LEU A 95 -15.52 7.33 8.94
N ASP A 96 -15.98 8.36 9.64
CA ASP A 96 -17.21 8.34 10.41
C ASP A 96 -18.50 8.44 9.54
N LYS A 97 -18.35 8.66 8.21
CA LYS A 97 -19.40 8.68 7.21
C LYS A 97 -19.46 7.40 6.38
N VAL A 98 -18.47 6.52 6.52
CA VAL A 98 -18.43 5.21 5.86
C VAL A 98 -19.15 4.18 6.72
N ASP A 99 -20.12 3.48 6.16
CA ASP A 99 -20.82 2.39 6.85
C ASP A 99 -20.02 1.08 6.78
N PHE A 100 -19.00 0.98 7.66
CA PHE A 100 -18.15 -0.22 7.76
C PHE A 100 -18.94 -1.46 8.21
N ASP A 101 -20.04 -1.31 8.94
CA ASP A 101 -20.89 -2.44 9.34
C ASP A 101 -21.59 -3.05 8.13
N ARG A 102 -22.14 -2.21 7.24
CA ARG A 102 -22.72 -2.64 5.97
C ARG A 102 -21.67 -3.26 5.06
N ILE A 103 -20.49 -2.64 4.92
CA ILE A 103 -19.38 -3.17 4.14
C ILE A 103 -18.95 -4.55 4.65
N ARG A 104 -18.86 -4.74 5.95
CA ARG A 104 -18.43 -5.98 6.59
C ARG A 104 -19.34 -7.17 6.28
N VAL A 105 -20.63 -6.96 6.12
CA VAL A 105 -21.61 -8.03 5.85
C VAL A 105 -21.92 -8.21 4.36
N THR A 106 -21.52 -7.28 3.52
CA THR A 106 -21.66 -7.34 2.06
C THR A 106 -20.71 -8.37 1.45
N LYS A 107 -21.01 -8.87 0.24
CA LYS A 107 -20.08 -9.70 -0.54
C LYS A 107 -18.75 -8.96 -0.68
N PRO A 108 -17.62 -9.58 -0.30
CA PRO A 108 -16.33 -8.89 -0.34
C PRO A 108 -15.96 -8.50 -1.77
N LYS A 109 -15.38 -7.33 -1.92
CA LYS A 109 -14.99 -6.74 -3.19
C LYS A 109 -13.54 -6.25 -3.10
N TRP A 110 -12.73 -6.45 -4.15
CA TRP A 110 -11.42 -5.83 -4.22
C TRP A 110 -11.57 -4.32 -4.25
N TYR A 111 -10.88 -3.67 -3.35
CA TYR A 111 -10.63 -2.24 -3.38
C TYR A 111 -9.12 -2.04 -3.58
N MET A 112 -8.74 -1.19 -4.54
CA MET A 112 -7.36 -0.86 -4.83
C MET A 112 -7.13 0.65 -4.79
N GLY A 113 -6.06 1.04 -4.10
CA GLY A 113 -5.54 2.40 -3.98
C GLY A 113 -4.34 2.43 -3.04
N PHE A 114 -3.61 3.53 -3.03
CA PHE A 114 -2.46 3.75 -2.13
C PHE A 114 -2.48 5.18 -1.57
N SER A 115 -1.45 5.57 -0.82
CA SER A 115 -1.38 6.90 -0.21
C SER A 115 -2.52 7.08 0.80
N ASP A 116 -3.29 8.16 0.68
CA ASP A 116 -4.45 8.46 1.52
C ASP A 116 -5.49 7.32 1.54
N ASN A 117 -5.55 6.49 0.45
CA ASN A 117 -6.38 5.29 0.42
C ASN A 117 -5.95 4.20 1.42
N THR A 118 -4.83 4.36 2.13
CA THR A 118 -4.49 3.55 3.30
C THR A 118 -5.65 3.50 4.28
N ASN A 119 -6.37 4.61 4.45
CA ASN A 119 -7.57 4.70 5.28
C ASN A 119 -8.64 3.66 4.92
N MET A 120 -8.74 3.22 3.67
CA MET A 120 -9.67 2.16 3.28
C MET A 120 -9.00 0.79 3.20
N THR A 121 -7.83 0.68 2.56
CA THR A 121 -7.16 -0.62 2.39
C THR A 121 -6.79 -1.26 3.71
N PHE A 122 -6.34 -0.47 4.67
CA PHE A 122 -6.00 -0.92 6.02
C PHE A 122 -7.25 -1.28 6.84
N LEU A 123 -8.29 -0.44 6.81
CA LEU A 123 -9.50 -0.67 7.58
C LEU A 123 -10.37 -1.81 7.02
N LEU A 124 -10.31 -2.08 5.71
CA LEU A 124 -10.91 -3.31 5.17
C LEU A 124 -10.31 -4.56 5.83
N ALA A 125 -9.00 -4.59 6.04
CA ALA A 125 -8.36 -5.71 6.73
C ALA A 125 -8.71 -5.74 8.23
N THR A 126 -8.57 -4.62 8.93
CA THR A 126 -8.66 -4.59 10.40
C THR A 126 -10.09 -4.52 10.94
N LEU A 127 -11.01 -3.81 10.28
CA LEU A 127 -12.44 -3.72 10.69
C LEU A 127 -13.33 -4.74 10.01
N CYS A 128 -13.10 -5.01 8.71
CA CYS A 128 -14.02 -5.81 7.90
C CYS A 128 -13.51 -7.24 7.68
N ASP A 129 -12.30 -7.56 8.12
CA ASP A 129 -11.64 -8.84 7.90
C ASP A 129 -11.64 -9.26 6.42
N THR A 130 -11.38 -8.30 5.54
CA THR A 130 -11.44 -8.42 4.09
C THR A 130 -10.14 -7.95 3.48
N ALA A 131 -9.57 -8.77 2.58
CA ALA A 131 -8.35 -8.41 1.85
C ALA A 131 -8.60 -7.26 0.87
N SER A 132 -7.62 -6.40 0.71
CA SER A 132 -7.61 -5.25 -0.21
C SER A 132 -6.27 -5.16 -0.93
N ILE A 133 -6.14 -4.28 -1.92
CA ILE A 133 -4.89 -4.11 -2.66
C ILE A 133 -4.33 -2.71 -2.40
N TYR A 134 -3.18 -2.65 -1.72
CA TYR A 134 -2.36 -1.46 -1.67
C TYR A 134 -1.61 -1.37 -2.99
N GLY A 135 -2.08 -0.52 -3.91
CA GLY A 135 -1.62 -0.50 -5.30
C GLY A 135 -2.06 0.76 -6.03
N PRO A 136 -1.70 0.89 -7.31
CA PRO A 136 -1.88 2.15 -8.05
C PRO A 136 -3.34 2.59 -8.11
N CYS A 137 -3.56 3.91 -7.95
CA CYS A 137 -4.86 4.55 -8.21
C CYS A 137 -5.16 4.59 -9.72
N ALA A 138 -6.43 4.82 -10.07
CA ALA A 138 -6.92 4.74 -11.45
C ALA A 138 -6.18 5.67 -12.43
N ALA A 139 -5.85 6.90 -12.02
CA ALA A 139 -5.12 7.83 -12.88
C ALA A 139 -3.71 7.34 -13.29
N ALA A 140 -3.08 6.46 -12.50
CA ALA A 140 -1.80 5.87 -12.87
C ALA A 140 -1.90 4.98 -14.13
N PHE A 141 -3.02 4.30 -14.33
CA PHE A 141 -3.29 3.48 -15.52
C PHE A 141 -3.51 4.30 -16.81
N GLY A 142 -3.50 5.62 -16.70
CA GLY A 142 -3.47 6.51 -17.88
C GLY A 142 -2.11 6.60 -18.56
N MET A 143 -1.04 6.16 -17.89
CA MET A 143 0.33 6.14 -18.42
C MET A 143 0.43 5.43 -19.77
N GLU A 144 1.31 5.94 -20.66
CA GLU A 144 1.49 5.40 -22.02
C GLU A 144 2.96 5.26 -22.39
N PRO A 145 3.53 4.03 -22.57
CA PRO A 145 2.90 2.73 -22.29
C PRO A 145 2.79 2.45 -20.77
N TRP A 146 1.99 1.45 -20.39
CA TRP A 146 1.99 0.98 -19.00
C TRP A 146 3.36 0.42 -18.62
N HIS A 147 3.86 0.82 -17.47
CA HIS A 147 4.98 0.15 -16.83
C HIS A 147 4.56 -1.26 -16.35
N GLU A 148 5.52 -2.19 -16.22
CA GLU A 148 5.24 -3.57 -15.75
C GLU A 148 4.50 -3.62 -14.41
N SER A 149 4.73 -2.68 -13.50
CA SER A 149 4.02 -2.59 -12.22
C SER A 149 2.51 -2.37 -12.36
N LEU A 150 2.06 -1.69 -13.40
CA LEU A 150 0.64 -1.51 -13.69
C LEU A 150 0.03 -2.79 -14.28
N TRP A 151 0.78 -3.51 -15.11
CA TRP A 151 0.39 -4.84 -15.56
C TRP A 151 0.30 -5.82 -14.40
N ASP A 152 1.24 -5.77 -13.45
CA ASP A 152 1.22 -6.60 -12.25
C ASP A 152 -0.04 -6.34 -11.41
N ALA A 153 -0.39 -5.08 -11.19
CA ALA A 153 -1.62 -4.70 -10.49
C ALA A 153 -2.88 -5.17 -11.23
N TYR A 154 -2.92 -5.05 -12.54
CA TYR A 154 -4.03 -5.52 -13.36
C TYR A 154 -4.15 -7.05 -13.33
N HIS A 155 -3.06 -7.79 -13.54
CA HIS A 155 -3.05 -9.25 -13.50
C HIS A 155 -3.39 -9.80 -12.12
N LEU A 156 -3.01 -9.09 -11.04
CA LEU A 156 -3.40 -9.42 -9.69
C LEU A 156 -4.92 -9.28 -9.50
N LEU A 157 -5.52 -8.17 -9.95
CA LEU A 157 -6.98 -7.98 -9.94
C LEU A 157 -7.72 -9.05 -10.73
N ARG A 158 -7.13 -9.55 -11.82
CA ARG A 158 -7.64 -10.64 -12.66
C ARG A 158 -7.44 -12.04 -12.05
N GLY A 159 -6.59 -12.16 -11.02
CA GLY A 159 -6.18 -13.45 -10.47
C GLY A 159 -5.26 -14.26 -11.38
N GLU A 160 -4.62 -13.61 -12.31
CA GLU A 160 -3.69 -14.20 -13.27
C GLU A 160 -2.25 -14.22 -12.73
N LYS A 161 -1.98 -13.44 -11.69
CA LYS A 161 -0.69 -13.34 -11.03
C LYS A 161 -0.87 -13.32 -9.51
N SER A 162 -0.20 -14.24 -8.80
CA SER A 162 -0.20 -14.33 -7.34
C SER A 162 1.15 -14.03 -6.72
N SER A 163 2.19 -13.98 -7.53
CA SER A 163 3.55 -13.63 -7.12
C SER A 163 3.99 -12.36 -7.84
N ILE A 164 4.51 -11.40 -7.09
CA ILE A 164 5.02 -10.13 -7.60
C ILE A 164 6.50 -10.04 -7.25
N GLU A 165 7.30 -9.65 -8.23
CA GLU A 165 8.73 -9.36 -8.05
C GLU A 165 8.97 -7.86 -8.07
N GLY A 166 9.91 -7.40 -7.25
CA GLY A 166 10.32 -6.00 -7.27
C GLY A 166 11.09 -5.65 -8.55
N TYR A 167 11.09 -4.38 -8.89
CA TYR A 167 11.60 -3.86 -10.16
C TYR A 167 13.09 -3.53 -10.06
N ALA A 168 13.83 -3.65 -11.18
CA ALA A 168 15.27 -3.42 -11.19
C ALA A 168 15.64 -1.92 -11.07
N LEU A 169 14.80 -1.06 -11.62
CA LEU A 169 15.03 0.39 -11.68
C LEU A 169 13.88 1.14 -11.00
N TRP A 170 14.20 2.33 -10.49
CA TRP A 170 13.21 3.24 -9.90
C TRP A 170 13.38 4.68 -10.42
N GLU A 171 12.33 5.49 -10.22
CA GLU A 171 12.27 6.88 -10.68
C GLU A 171 12.69 7.82 -9.56
N LYS A 172 13.79 8.54 -9.77
CA LYS A 172 14.21 9.60 -8.87
C LYS A 172 13.54 10.93 -9.18
N GLU A 173 13.37 11.21 -10.46
CA GLU A 173 12.76 12.45 -10.96
C GLU A 173 11.72 12.09 -12.01
N GLY A 174 10.44 12.37 -11.70
CA GLY A 174 9.32 12.19 -12.61
C GLY A 174 9.34 13.19 -13.76
N LYS A 175 8.81 12.79 -14.91
CA LYS A 175 8.60 13.66 -16.07
C LYS A 175 7.14 13.95 -16.35
N LYS A 176 6.24 13.30 -15.62
CA LYS A 176 4.81 13.53 -15.75
C LYS A 176 4.45 14.91 -15.18
N ASP A 177 3.83 15.73 -15.99
CA ASP A 177 3.35 17.08 -15.65
C ASP A 177 2.04 17.39 -16.38
N GLU A 178 1.57 18.63 -16.30
CA GLU A 178 0.34 19.09 -16.97
C GLU A 178 0.43 19.05 -18.49
N GLU A 179 1.62 19.24 -19.09
CA GLU A 179 1.86 19.19 -20.53
C GLU A 179 2.07 17.75 -21.02
N HIS A 180 2.56 16.88 -20.15
CA HIS A 180 2.86 15.47 -20.42
C HIS A 180 2.09 14.53 -19.48
N PRO A 181 0.75 14.55 -19.48
CA PRO A 181 -0.06 13.84 -18.47
C PRO A 181 -0.01 12.32 -18.57
N LEU A 182 0.44 11.78 -19.69
CA LEU A 182 0.52 10.33 -19.94
C LEU A 182 1.95 9.78 -19.88
N GLU A 183 2.92 10.62 -19.53
CA GLU A 183 4.34 10.25 -19.50
C GLU A 183 4.57 9.03 -18.59
N PRO A 184 5.33 8.02 -19.07
CA PRO A 184 5.68 6.87 -18.27
C PRO A 184 6.70 7.21 -17.19
N TYR A 185 6.89 6.31 -16.22
CA TYR A 185 7.92 6.46 -15.20
C TYR A 185 9.31 6.63 -15.83
N ASN A 186 10.04 7.64 -15.36
CA ASN A 186 11.41 7.91 -15.76
C ASN A 186 12.39 7.10 -14.90
N VAL A 187 12.33 5.76 -15.00
CA VAL A 187 13.15 4.86 -14.18
C VAL A 187 14.62 4.91 -14.62
N THR A 188 15.47 5.53 -13.81
CA THR A 188 16.90 5.78 -14.10
C THR A 188 17.83 5.21 -13.06
N GLU A 189 17.35 4.98 -11.83
CA GLU A 189 18.18 4.56 -10.73
C GLU A 189 18.10 3.05 -10.51
N GLU A 190 19.25 2.41 -10.29
CA GLU A 190 19.30 0.99 -9.91
C GLU A 190 18.76 0.79 -8.49
N LYS A 191 17.94 -0.25 -8.31
CA LYS A 191 17.48 -0.63 -6.99
C LYS A 191 18.61 -1.21 -6.16
N LYS A 192 18.70 -0.75 -4.90
CA LYS A 192 19.56 -1.29 -3.86
C LYS A 192 18.75 -1.49 -2.60
N LEU A 193 18.52 -2.74 -2.24
CA LEU A 193 17.85 -3.06 -0.99
C LEU A 193 18.85 -2.98 0.16
N MET A 194 18.43 -2.36 1.25
CA MET A 194 19.18 -2.34 2.51
C MET A 194 18.46 -3.23 3.53
N VAL A 195 19.22 -3.93 4.35
CA VAL A 195 18.66 -4.89 5.32
C VAL A 195 19.24 -4.68 6.70
N CYS A 196 18.38 -4.88 7.71
CA CYS A 196 18.81 -5.02 9.10
C CYS A 196 18.30 -6.37 9.60
N LEU A 197 19.23 -7.27 9.91
CA LEU A 197 18.92 -8.64 10.36
C LEU A 197 19.04 -8.78 11.86
N PRO A 198 18.31 -9.76 12.46
CA PRO A 198 18.50 -10.13 13.87
C PRO A 198 19.94 -10.51 14.15
N GLU A 199 20.60 -9.85 15.08
CA GLU A 199 21.92 -10.29 15.51
C GLU A 199 21.86 -11.32 16.65
N LYS A 200 22.72 -12.33 16.57
CA LYS A 200 22.99 -13.22 17.71
C LYS A 200 23.66 -12.38 18.80
N GLN A 201 22.96 -12.16 19.92
CA GLN A 201 23.43 -11.33 21.04
C GLN A 201 24.87 -11.63 21.42
N LYS A 202 25.77 -10.69 21.19
CA LYS A 202 27.09 -10.61 21.79
C LYS A 202 27.11 -9.48 22.80
N ASN A 203 27.02 -9.86 24.09
CA ASN A 203 27.34 -9.05 25.30
C ASN A 203 27.01 -7.54 25.26
N ASN A 204 26.05 -7.14 26.08
CA ASN A 204 25.81 -5.84 26.80
C ASN A 204 26.55 -4.57 26.31
N VAL A 205 26.75 -4.35 25.05
CA VAL A 205 27.23 -3.07 24.48
C VAL A 205 26.02 -2.39 23.85
N GLN A 206 25.95 -1.09 23.98
CA GLN A 206 24.93 -0.25 23.36
C GLN A 206 24.85 -0.55 21.86
N TYR A 207 23.84 -1.36 21.49
CA TYR A 207 23.72 -1.97 20.16
C TYR A 207 23.20 -0.92 19.17
N LYS A 208 23.98 -0.61 18.15
CA LYS A 208 23.51 0.12 16.97
C LYS A 208 23.20 -0.94 15.89
N PRO A 209 21.96 -0.99 15.37
CA PRO A 209 21.61 -1.96 14.33
C PRO A 209 22.53 -1.85 13.12
N LEU A 210 23.00 -2.98 12.61
CA LEU A 210 23.77 -3.02 11.37
C LEU A 210 22.80 -2.99 10.19
N VAL A 211 22.88 -1.93 9.41
CA VAL A 211 22.20 -1.81 8.11
C VAL A 211 23.24 -2.04 7.01
N GLN A 212 22.98 -2.99 6.13
CA GLN A 212 23.90 -3.39 5.07
C GLN A 212 23.16 -3.66 3.76
N PRO A 213 23.84 -3.55 2.60
CA PRO A 213 23.26 -3.94 1.32
C PRO A 213 22.83 -5.41 1.32
N ALA A 214 21.64 -5.68 0.80
CA ALA A 214 21.13 -7.06 0.72
C ALA A 214 22.00 -7.94 -0.22
N GLU A 215 22.63 -7.33 -1.22
CA GLU A 215 23.53 -8.03 -2.15
C GLU A 215 24.84 -8.57 -1.49
N GLU A 216 25.18 -8.09 -0.29
CA GLU A 216 26.31 -8.60 0.48
C GLU A 216 25.97 -9.87 1.27
N LEU A 217 24.69 -10.23 1.35
CA LEU A 217 24.25 -11.44 2.03
C LEU A 217 24.55 -12.69 1.20
N GLN A 218 24.98 -13.75 1.87
CA GLN A 218 25.22 -15.06 1.26
C GLN A 218 23.98 -15.94 1.24
N GLU A 219 23.02 -15.66 2.12
CA GLU A 219 21.79 -16.44 2.30
C GLU A 219 20.57 -15.60 1.94
N GLU A 220 19.57 -16.25 1.38
CA GLU A 220 18.26 -15.67 1.12
C GLU A 220 17.55 -15.37 2.44
N ILE A 221 16.87 -14.22 2.52
CA ILE A 221 15.97 -13.90 3.63
C ILE A 221 14.58 -14.37 3.24
N THR A 222 13.96 -15.19 4.08
CA THR A 222 12.56 -15.61 3.91
C THR A 222 11.71 -15.17 5.09
N MET A 223 10.50 -14.69 4.82
CA MET A 223 9.53 -14.31 5.83
C MET A 223 8.15 -14.84 5.44
N GLN A 224 7.41 -15.35 6.40
CA GLN A 224 6.02 -15.78 6.22
C GLN A 224 5.14 -15.11 7.26
N GLY A 225 3.99 -14.62 6.84
CA GLY A 225 3.03 -13.97 7.72
C GLY A 225 1.99 -13.18 6.96
N ARG A 226 1.12 -12.55 7.71
CA ARG A 226 0.02 -11.77 7.16
C ARG A 226 0.48 -10.34 6.89
N LEU A 227 0.31 -9.88 5.65
CA LEU A 227 0.67 -8.51 5.27
C LEU A 227 -0.30 -7.50 5.89
N LEU A 228 0.22 -6.49 6.56
CA LEU A 228 -0.55 -5.36 7.07
C LEU A 228 0.28 -4.09 6.95
N GLY A 229 -0.32 -2.99 6.55
CA GLY A 229 0.43 -1.74 6.45
C GLY A 229 -0.17 -0.72 5.49
N GLY A 230 0.67 0.21 5.02
CA GLY A 230 0.33 1.31 4.13
C GLY A 230 1.20 2.54 4.38
N CYS A 231 0.67 3.72 4.03
CA CYS A 231 1.31 5.01 4.24
C CYS A 231 1.30 5.40 5.72
N MET A 232 2.48 5.63 6.30
CA MET A 232 2.62 6.02 7.71
C MET A 232 1.96 7.37 8.01
N ASP A 233 1.91 8.28 7.03
CA ASP A 233 1.25 9.58 7.15
C ASP A 233 -0.24 9.42 7.50
N CYS A 234 -0.88 8.37 6.99
CA CYS A 234 -2.27 8.02 7.29
C CYS A 234 -2.39 7.16 8.54
N LEU A 235 -1.53 6.14 8.68
CA LEU A 235 -1.61 5.17 9.78
C LEU A 235 -1.51 5.82 11.16
N VAL A 236 -0.65 6.84 11.32
CA VAL A 236 -0.49 7.54 12.60
C VAL A 236 -1.74 8.31 13.01
N ASN A 237 -2.60 8.68 12.07
CA ASN A 237 -3.85 9.37 12.35
C ASN A 237 -4.95 8.42 12.86
N LEU A 238 -4.83 7.11 12.60
CA LEU A 238 -5.77 6.09 13.08
C LEU A 238 -5.51 5.70 14.54
N LEU A 239 -4.28 5.90 15.04
CA LEU A 239 -3.87 5.50 16.37
C LEU A 239 -4.71 6.17 17.47
N GLY A 240 -5.31 5.35 18.32
CA GLY A 240 -6.13 5.80 19.43
C GLY A 240 -7.52 6.33 19.04
N THR A 241 -7.91 6.21 17.79
CA THR A 241 -9.29 6.47 17.33
C THR A 241 -10.15 5.22 17.47
N GLU A 242 -11.45 5.35 17.28
CA GLU A 242 -12.38 4.21 17.25
C GLU A 242 -12.08 3.21 16.12
N PHE A 243 -11.36 3.64 15.08
CA PHE A 243 -10.94 2.83 13.93
C PHE A 243 -9.69 1.99 14.22
N ASP A 244 -8.96 2.25 15.30
CA ASP A 244 -7.78 1.46 15.70
C ASP A 244 -8.21 0.09 16.27
N LYS A 245 -8.17 -0.92 15.40
CA LYS A 245 -8.45 -2.33 15.73
C LYS A 245 -7.25 -3.23 15.44
N VAL A 246 -6.04 -2.65 15.46
CA VAL A 246 -4.83 -3.40 15.14
C VAL A 246 -4.54 -4.47 16.17
N GLN A 247 -4.74 -4.20 17.46
CA GLN A 247 -4.50 -5.21 18.49
C GLN A 247 -5.42 -6.43 18.32
N GLU A 248 -6.72 -6.19 18.06
CA GLU A 248 -7.68 -7.28 17.80
C GLU A 248 -7.30 -8.08 16.55
N PHE A 249 -6.80 -7.40 15.50
CA PHE A 249 -6.34 -8.06 14.29
C PHE A 249 -5.09 -8.91 14.54
N THR A 250 -4.08 -8.36 15.20
CA THR A 250 -2.82 -9.08 15.45
C THR A 250 -3.02 -10.27 16.38
N GLU A 251 -3.88 -10.18 17.39
CA GLU A 251 -4.27 -11.30 18.25
C GLU A 251 -5.04 -12.37 17.47
N LYS A 252 -5.98 -11.97 16.60
CA LYS A 252 -6.73 -12.91 15.77
C LYS A 252 -5.82 -13.75 14.87
N TYR A 253 -4.76 -13.17 14.37
CA TYR A 253 -3.83 -13.77 13.41
C TYR A 253 -2.45 -14.06 14.01
N GLN A 254 -2.35 -14.21 15.33
CA GLN A 254 -1.08 -14.43 16.04
C GLN A 254 -0.31 -15.66 15.55
N ASP A 255 -1.01 -16.73 15.17
CA ASP A 255 -0.39 -17.96 14.67
C ASP A 255 0.25 -17.76 13.28
N ASP A 256 -0.36 -16.94 12.43
CA ASP A 256 0.19 -16.54 11.13
C ASP A 256 1.39 -15.59 11.33
N GLY A 257 1.30 -14.71 12.32
CA GLY A 257 2.18 -13.57 12.51
C GLY A 257 1.96 -12.48 11.47
N ILE A 258 2.55 -11.31 11.70
CA ILE A 258 2.33 -10.12 10.88
C ILE A 258 3.63 -9.68 10.20
N ILE A 259 3.58 -9.42 8.90
CA ILE A 259 4.63 -8.72 8.16
C ILE A 259 4.11 -7.32 7.86
N TRP A 260 4.76 -6.33 8.43
CA TRP A 260 4.40 -4.93 8.21
C TRP A 260 5.05 -4.40 6.95
N PHE A 261 4.24 -3.81 6.06
CA PHE A 261 4.75 -2.97 4.97
C PHE A 261 4.41 -1.51 5.26
N LEU A 262 5.43 -0.64 5.27
CA LEU A 262 5.31 0.76 5.64
C LEU A 262 6.01 1.64 4.62
N GLU A 263 5.41 2.74 4.26
CA GLU A 263 6.02 3.76 3.40
C GLU A 263 5.61 5.16 3.89
N SER A 264 6.21 6.22 3.34
CA SER A 264 5.91 7.61 3.74
C SER A 264 5.99 8.56 2.55
N CYS A 265 5.11 9.54 2.53
CA CYS A 265 5.04 10.61 1.56
C CYS A 265 5.70 11.89 2.10
N ASP A 266 5.06 12.54 3.07
CA ASP A 266 5.45 13.87 3.56
C ASP A 266 6.33 13.85 4.80
N LEU A 267 6.46 12.68 5.43
CA LEU A 267 7.26 12.55 6.64
C LEU A 267 8.75 12.70 6.37
N ASN A 268 9.39 13.71 6.98
CA ASN A 268 10.85 13.75 7.07
C ASN A 268 11.38 12.65 8.01
N VAL A 269 12.69 12.40 8.03
CA VAL A 269 13.30 11.31 8.83
C VAL A 269 12.96 11.40 10.32
N MET A 270 12.81 12.62 10.89
CA MET A 270 12.39 12.78 12.29
C MET A 270 10.92 12.39 12.48
N SER A 271 10.07 12.67 11.51
CA SER A 271 8.64 12.31 11.53
C SER A 271 8.45 10.82 11.30
N ILE A 272 9.21 10.21 10.39
CA ILE A 272 9.26 8.74 10.21
C ILE A 272 9.61 8.08 11.55
N ARG A 273 10.66 8.55 12.23
CA ARG A 273 11.04 7.99 13.54
C ARG A 273 9.93 8.15 14.58
N ARG A 274 9.26 9.30 14.64
CA ARG A 274 8.11 9.53 15.56
C ARG A 274 6.93 8.61 15.23
N ALA A 275 6.63 8.40 13.94
CA ALA A 275 5.57 7.50 13.50
C ALA A 275 5.84 6.05 13.93
N VAL A 276 7.03 5.53 13.64
CA VAL A 276 7.44 4.19 14.07
C VAL A 276 7.42 4.06 15.61
N TRP A 277 7.90 5.08 16.32
CA TRP A 277 7.86 5.13 17.79
C TRP A 277 6.43 5.04 18.32
N GLN A 278 5.51 5.81 17.73
CA GLN A 278 4.11 5.86 18.12
C GLN A 278 3.42 4.51 17.90
N MET A 279 3.56 3.91 16.70
CA MET A 279 3.02 2.58 16.38
C MET A 279 3.57 1.50 17.32
N LYS A 280 4.88 1.54 17.59
CA LYS A 280 5.53 0.63 18.54
C LYS A 280 4.92 0.72 19.94
N HIS A 281 4.76 1.94 20.47
CA HIS A 281 4.22 2.14 21.83
C HIS A 281 2.70 1.94 21.92
N ALA A 282 1.99 2.00 20.80
CA ALA A 282 0.60 1.59 20.70
C ALA A 282 0.40 0.06 20.66
N GLY A 283 1.51 -0.71 20.60
CA GLY A 283 1.45 -2.17 20.58
C GLY A 283 1.12 -2.76 19.22
N TRP A 284 1.18 -1.99 18.15
CA TRP A 284 0.82 -2.45 16.81
C TRP A 284 1.71 -3.58 16.29
N PHE A 285 2.98 -3.61 16.70
CA PHE A 285 3.94 -4.61 16.23
C PHE A 285 3.93 -5.93 17.02
N SER A 286 2.80 -6.25 17.70
CA SER A 286 2.61 -7.57 18.30
C SER A 286 2.63 -8.65 17.24
N HIS A 287 3.25 -9.81 17.56
CA HIS A 287 3.36 -10.97 16.66
C HIS A 287 4.05 -10.69 15.32
N VAL A 288 4.87 -9.65 15.24
CA VAL A 288 5.58 -9.29 14.00
C VAL A 288 6.59 -10.39 13.60
N LYS A 289 6.67 -10.66 12.28
CA LYS A 289 7.59 -11.61 11.63
C LYS A 289 8.62 -10.90 10.75
N GLY A 290 8.38 -9.64 10.38
CA GLY A 290 9.29 -8.85 9.57
C GLY A 290 8.68 -7.53 9.13
N PHE A 291 9.52 -6.70 8.55
CA PHE A 291 9.15 -5.38 8.03
C PHE A 291 9.64 -5.21 6.59
N LEU A 292 8.78 -4.70 5.72
CA LEU A 292 9.09 -4.19 4.40
C LEU A 292 8.90 -2.68 4.44
N ILE A 293 9.97 -1.93 4.28
CA ILE A 293 9.93 -0.47 4.32
C ILE A 293 10.19 0.05 2.90
N GLY A 294 9.24 0.80 2.38
CA GLY A 294 9.36 1.44 1.07
C GLY A 294 10.38 2.57 1.05
N ARG A 295 10.85 2.93 -0.15
CA ARG A 295 11.66 4.14 -0.32
C ARG A 295 10.84 5.36 0.12
N PRO A 296 11.28 6.14 1.13
CA PRO A 296 10.57 7.34 1.53
C PRO A 296 10.68 8.42 0.44
N ALA A 297 9.67 9.28 0.27
CA ALA A 297 9.76 10.39 -0.68
C ALA A 297 10.94 11.34 -0.37
N VAL A 298 11.39 11.39 0.87
CA VAL A 298 12.60 12.09 1.32
C VAL A 298 13.88 11.24 1.20
N PHE A 299 13.95 10.35 0.21
CA PHE A 299 15.09 9.44 0.02
C PHE A 299 16.43 10.15 0.08
N GLY A 300 17.36 9.60 0.89
CA GLY A 300 18.68 10.18 1.11
C GLY A 300 18.73 11.35 2.10
N GLN A 301 17.61 11.71 2.74
CA GLN A 301 17.58 12.77 3.75
C GLN A 301 18.34 12.35 5.02
N GLU A 302 19.15 13.26 5.53
CA GLU A 302 19.76 13.17 6.85
C GLU A 302 19.44 14.44 7.65
N MET A 303 19.04 14.28 8.90
CA MET A 303 18.77 15.41 9.81
C MET A 303 19.40 15.14 11.17
N MET A 304 20.27 16.05 11.61
CA MET A 304 20.93 15.98 12.94
C MET A 304 21.66 14.63 13.18
N GLY A 305 22.25 14.03 12.12
CA GLY A 305 22.92 12.74 12.17
C GLY A 305 21.99 11.52 12.17
N LEU A 306 20.70 11.71 11.89
CA LEU A 306 19.70 10.65 11.70
C LEU A 306 19.39 10.50 10.21
N ASP A 307 19.70 9.36 9.64
CA ASP A 307 19.35 8.97 8.28
C ASP A 307 18.02 8.18 8.23
N GLN A 308 17.53 7.93 7.02
CA GLN A 308 16.28 7.18 6.80
C GLN A 308 16.32 5.75 7.36
N TYR A 309 17.48 5.11 7.36
CA TYR A 309 17.63 3.72 7.82
C TYR A 309 17.55 3.64 9.35
N HIS A 310 18.34 4.45 10.05
CA HIS A 310 18.35 4.48 11.51
C HIS A 310 17.10 5.13 12.11
N ALA A 311 16.37 5.94 11.32
CA ALA A 311 15.04 6.43 11.73
C ALA A 311 14.07 5.29 12.04
N VAL A 312 14.22 4.14 11.36
CA VAL A 312 13.38 2.96 11.47
C VAL A 312 14.06 1.85 12.29
N THR A 313 15.24 1.43 11.89
CA THR A 313 15.89 0.21 12.41
C THR A 313 16.27 0.31 13.88
N ASP A 314 16.68 1.48 14.38
CA ASP A 314 16.96 1.68 15.81
C ASP A 314 15.79 1.35 16.72
N LEU A 315 14.56 1.59 16.23
CA LEU A 315 13.34 1.34 16.99
C LEU A 315 12.85 -0.10 16.84
N LEU A 316 13.11 -0.73 15.68
CA LEU A 316 12.59 -2.05 15.34
C LEU A 316 13.52 -3.21 15.69
N ALA A 317 14.83 -2.98 15.85
CA ALA A 317 15.82 -4.03 16.12
C ALA A 317 15.49 -4.91 17.35
N GLY A 318 14.79 -4.36 18.33
CA GLY A 318 14.36 -5.11 19.52
C GLY A 318 13.37 -6.24 19.27
N TYR A 319 12.71 -6.25 18.11
CA TYR A 319 11.78 -7.33 17.72
C TYR A 319 12.50 -8.59 17.21
N GLN A 320 13.79 -8.49 16.88
CA GLN A 320 14.61 -9.60 16.41
C GLN A 320 14.02 -10.29 15.17
N VAL A 321 13.52 -9.49 14.22
CA VAL A 321 12.98 -9.92 12.93
C VAL A 321 13.66 -9.14 11.80
N PRO A 322 13.67 -9.65 10.55
CA PRO A 322 14.25 -8.92 9.43
C PRO A 322 13.51 -7.59 9.16
N VAL A 323 14.28 -6.55 8.85
CA VAL A 323 13.80 -5.27 8.34
C VAL A 323 14.41 -5.06 6.96
N ILE A 324 13.60 -5.08 5.92
CA ILE A 324 13.98 -4.83 4.53
C ILE A 324 13.66 -3.38 4.21
N MET A 325 14.64 -2.62 3.73
CA MET A 325 14.52 -1.20 3.42
C MET A 325 14.64 -0.95 1.92
N ASP A 326 14.11 0.17 1.47
CA ASP A 326 14.12 0.62 0.07
C ASP A 326 13.39 -0.34 -0.89
N ALA A 327 12.37 -1.05 -0.37
CA ALA A 327 11.48 -1.86 -1.20
C ALA A 327 10.66 -0.98 -2.16
N ASP A 328 10.19 -1.57 -3.25
CA ASP A 328 9.37 -0.89 -4.26
C ASP A 328 7.93 -0.72 -3.76
N ILE A 329 7.75 0.09 -2.71
CA ILE A 329 6.47 0.35 -2.03
C ILE A 329 6.35 1.85 -1.82
N GLY A 330 5.21 2.43 -2.17
CA GLY A 330 4.89 3.83 -1.87
C GLY A 330 5.07 4.81 -3.03
N HIS A 331 5.48 6.05 -2.69
CA HIS A 331 5.36 7.22 -3.56
C HIS A 331 6.52 7.41 -4.54
N ILE A 332 7.63 6.70 -4.37
CA ILE A 332 8.71 6.68 -5.36
C ILE A 332 8.51 5.49 -6.31
N PRO A 333 8.10 5.73 -7.56
CA PRO A 333 7.79 4.67 -8.51
C PRO A 333 9.01 3.85 -8.95
N PRO A 334 8.77 2.60 -9.42
CA PRO A 334 7.49 1.89 -9.48
C PRO A 334 7.10 1.30 -8.13
N MET A 335 5.82 0.96 -7.94
CA MET A 335 5.36 0.28 -6.74
C MET A 335 4.84 -1.12 -7.03
N MET A 336 5.17 -2.06 -6.16
CA MET A 336 4.60 -3.41 -6.12
C MET A 336 3.18 -3.33 -5.57
N PRO A 337 2.15 -3.88 -6.23
CA PRO A 337 0.83 -4.01 -5.62
C PRO A 337 0.88 -5.09 -4.52
N LEU A 338 0.48 -4.73 -3.30
CA LEU A 338 0.50 -5.63 -2.15
C LEU A 338 -0.93 -5.96 -1.68
N VAL A 339 -1.20 -7.23 -1.38
CA VAL A 339 -2.51 -7.66 -0.87
C VAL A 339 -2.54 -7.52 0.65
N CYS A 340 -3.06 -6.39 1.13
CA CYS A 340 -3.22 -6.11 2.55
C CYS A 340 -4.19 -7.11 3.20
N GLY A 341 -3.79 -7.68 4.32
CA GLY A 341 -4.52 -8.72 5.05
C GLY A 341 -4.24 -10.15 4.58
N SER A 342 -3.59 -10.38 3.42
CA SER A 342 -3.28 -11.73 2.94
C SER A 342 -2.14 -12.38 3.73
N TYR A 343 -2.16 -13.72 3.82
CA TYR A 343 -0.96 -14.46 4.20
C TYR A 343 0.00 -14.47 3.02
N ALA A 344 1.26 -14.24 3.25
CA ALA A 344 2.26 -14.10 2.20
C ALA A 344 3.57 -14.82 2.54
N ASP A 345 4.20 -15.33 1.49
CA ASP A 345 5.61 -15.75 1.49
C ASP A 345 6.42 -14.61 0.83
N ILE A 346 7.48 -14.18 1.51
CA ILE A 346 8.38 -13.15 1.02
C ILE A 346 9.78 -13.74 0.97
N SER A 347 10.47 -13.53 -0.14
CA SER A 347 11.89 -13.83 -0.25
C SER A 347 12.68 -12.62 -0.73
N VAL A 348 13.90 -12.48 -0.22
CA VAL A 348 14.86 -11.44 -0.61
C VAL A 348 16.19 -12.09 -0.91
N SER A 349 16.64 -11.95 -2.16
CA SER A 349 17.92 -12.46 -2.63
C SER A 349 18.64 -11.38 -3.44
N GLY A 350 19.79 -10.92 -2.95
CA GLY A 350 20.44 -9.75 -3.52
C GLY A 350 19.50 -8.53 -3.51
N ASN A 351 19.41 -7.82 -4.62
CA ASN A 351 18.51 -6.69 -4.78
C ASN A 351 17.09 -7.06 -5.27
N ALA A 352 16.76 -8.36 -5.30
CA ALA A 352 15.43 -8.83 -5.67
C ALA A 352 14.60 -9.12 -4.41
N VAL A 353 13.39 -8.58 -4.38
CA VAL A 353 12.35 -8.95 -3.42
C VAL A 353 11.19 -9.56 -4.19
N SER A 354 10.72 -10.71 -3.77
CA SER A 354 9.49 -11.29 -4.27
C SER A 354 8.51 -11.53 -3.15
N TYR A 355 7.24 -11.37 -3.42
CA TYR A 355 6.20 -11.81 -2.51
C TYR A 355 5.15 -12.62 -3.26
N THR A 356 4.65 -13.66 -2.62
CA THR A 356 3.53 -14.45 -3.10
C THR A 356 2.43 -14.38 -2.06
N HIS A 357 1.24 -13.91 -2.44
CA HIS A 357 0.09 -13.95 -1.55
C HIS A 357 -0.64 -15.30 -1.69
N LEU A 358 -0.95 -15.91 -0.54
CA LEU A 358 -1.66 -17.17 -0.46
C LEU A 358 -3.12 -16.92 -0.07
N ARG A 359 -4.04 -17.64 -0.70
CA ARG A 359 -5.45 -17.66 -0.31
C ARG A 359 -5.69 -18.70 0.78
N ALA A 360 -6.76 -18.53 1.56
CA ALA A 360 -7.12 -19.42 2.67
C ALA A 360 -7.24 -20.93 2.30
N HIS A 361 -7.34 -21.26 1.01
CA HIS A 361 -7.39 -22.63 0.52
C HIS A 361 -6.01 -23.22 0.19
N GLU A 362 -4.98 -22.40 0.05
CA GLU A 362 -3.61 -22.79 -0.30
C GLU A 362 -2.72 -23.01 0.93
N THR A 363 -3.14 -22.47 2.09
CA THR A 363 -2.41 -22.59 3.37
C THR A 363 -2.63 -23.91 4.11
N LYS A 364 -3.39 -24.85 3.56
CA LYS A 364 -3.72 -26.17 4.19
C LYS A 364 -3.18 -27.36 3.41
N ALA A 365 -2.20 -27.19 2.55
CA ALA A 365 -1.54 -28.30 1.84
C ALA A 365 -0.22 -28.69 2.52
#